data_f422c3cdcb9940a4076541efe60a83c8
#
_entry.id   f422c3cdcb9940a4076541efe60a83c8
#
_cell.length_a   1.000
_cell.length_b   1.000
_cell.length_c   1.000
_cell.angle_alpha   90.00
_cell.angle_beta   90.00
_cell.angle_gamma   90.00
#
_symmetry.space_group_name_H-M   'P 1'
#
loop_
_entity.id
_entity.type
_entity.pdbx_description
1 polymer ?
#
loop_
_entity_poly.entity_id
_entity_poly.type
_entity_poly.pdbx_seq_one_letter_code
_entity_poly.pdbx_strand_id
1 'polypeptide(L)'
;MKKFVFPLLIVILYIFFIVSRIHSSSIGNYYQFFYGAKKDPNLIFGQPRGIRSDEWLAGTPKIIAAYQSGFPQINPLIGFGENFVVSGLPAFHWRVIFQPHYWLYFFLPLENGFSAMWWFNPLMMIIGVYFLVYLLTKRILPSIFFSLILFFTPFNQWWTYSLSSFLFYGSFILIFWYFLINSNSKIKKILSIFGLIYFTLCYAFIQYPPFQVSVGLLTAFIALAIFIDKRKELKRKDYVWIIAGAISTLVISLGVLAKFYFEFKDVIAIIQNTVYPGKRTVTGGAFSLLHFLNGFYNIQLLDDVKGSASFGNQSEASNFFMVSFFMLPIYFFVIVKKIFKREKIDFLFFFILLYFIFSLYYVFFGFPTFLAKITLLYLVPSKRMLIGLGIANYLLALFYLYRVKINKNFDYTILSFITGMFAFFSNLYIGYYLKQNFPVFIQSDLKIFLISSVSGLLVFFLSMQYQKLFLSLLILFSVISTYRVNPLYKGLDPLINTEFAKKIREIKQKEGNKVFVYYGHIFLENYFAANGVRQLGGVHYYPQKKFVKLFDPDNKYENVWNRYARVTFFYNPEEKERFIVNFPDHYSINISPCNQLFKKLNPVFISTNEFNLSCLTEIKSVNKFYLYNLIQ
;
A
#
# COMPACT_ATOMS: atom_id res chain seq x y z
N MET A 1 -28.42 14.80 -11.72
CA MET A 1 -27.23 15.62 -12.00
C MET A 1 -26.37 15.84 -10.76
N LYS A 2 -26.87 16.35 -9.62
CA LYS A 2 -26.06 16.68 -8.40
C LYS A 2 -25.10 15.57 -7.91
N LYS A 3 -25.50 14.30 -8.00
CA LYS A 3 -24.67 13.15 -7.55
C LYS A 3 -23.41 12.88 -8.38
N PHE A 4 -23.27 13.48 -9.57
CA PHE A 4 -22.11 13.29 -10.43
C PHE A 4 -21.11 14.45 -10.34
N VAL A 5 -21.46 15.56 -9.66
CA VAL A 5 -20.60 16.76 -9.57
C VAL A 5 -19.29 16.43 -8.88
N PHE A 6 -19.34 15.78 -7.71
CA PHE A 6 -18.13 15.45 -6.96
C PHE A 6 -17.21 14.44 -7.71
N PRO A 7 -17.70 13.32 -8.26
CA PRO A 7 -16.89 12.45 -9.12
C PRO A 7 -16.26 13.19 -10.31
N LEU A 8 -17.01 14.10 -10.96
CA LEU A 8 -16.48 14.90 -12.07
C LEU A 8 -15.33 15.81 -11.62
N LEU A 9 -15.44 16.45 -10.46
CA LEU A 9 -14.35 17.26 -9.89
C LEU A 9 -13.09 16.42 -9.63
N ILE A 10 -13.24 15.18 -9.16
CA ILE A 10 -12.11 14.25 -8.98
C ILE A 10 -11.47 13.88 -10.32
N VAL A 11 -12.26 13.65 -11.38
CA VAL A 11 -11.73 13.39 -12.73
C VAL A 11 -10.98 14.62 -13.27
N ILE A 12 -11.52 15.81 -13.09
CA ILE A 12 -10.85 17.07 -13.49
C ILE A 12 -9.52 17.22 -12.74
N LEU A 13 -9.50 16.95 -11.43
CA LEU A 13 -8.26 16.96 -10.62
C LEU A 13 -7.24 15.93 -11.14
N TYR A 14 -7.70 14.73 -11.53
CA TYR A 14 -6.85 13.72 -12.13
C TYR A 14 -6.20 14.20 -13.42
N ILE A 15 -6.98 14.78 -14.34
CA ILE A 15 -6.47 15.36 -15.60
C ILE A 15 -5.48 16.48 -15.31
N PHE A 16 -5.79 17.35 -14.36
CA PHE A 16 -4.89 18.45 -13.93
C PHE A 16 -3.53 17.92 -13.45
N PHE A 17 -3.50 16.87 -12.62
CA PHE A 17 -2.25 16.27 -12.17
C PHE A 17 -1.44 15.66 -13.31
N ILE A 18 -2.09 15.00 -14.27
CA ILE A 18 -1.43 14.45 -15.46
C ILE A 18 -0.78 15.56 -16.30
N VAL A 19 -1.55 16.59 -16.64
CA VAL A 19 -1.07 17.69 -17.50
C VAL A 19 0.06 18.46 -16.81
N SER A 20 -0.06 18.68 -15.51
CA SER A 20 0.92 19.39 -14.69
C SER A 20 2.11 18.52 -14.26
N ARG A 21 2.13 17.23 -14.58
CA ARG A 21 3.18 16.26 -14.22
C ARG A 21 3.37 16.16 -12.70
N ILE A 22 2.29 16.28 -11.92
CA ILE A 22 2.32 16.24 -10.47
C ILE A 22 2.07 14.81 -9.99
N HIS A 23 2.91 14.33 -9.10
CA HIS A 23 2.77 13.05 -8.41
C HIS A 23 3.10 13.20 -6.92
N SER A 24 3.14 12.09 -6.18
CA SER A 24 3.40 12.12 -4.74
C SER A 24 4.51 11.15 -4.31
N SER A 25 5.42 10.80 -5.24
CA SER A 25 6.61 10.01 -4.95
C SER A 25 7.60 10.79 -4.09
N SER A 26 8.28 10.11 -3.20
CA SER A 26 9.32 10.69 -2.34
C SER A 26 10.70 10.79 -3.02
N ILE A 27 10.75 10.88 -4.37
CA ILE A 27 12.01 11.01 -5.15
C ILE A 27 12.80 12.29 -4.83
N GLY A 28 12.19 13.29 -4.17
CA GLY A 28 12.93 14.43 -3.63
C GLY A 28 14.07 14.05 -2.67
N ASN A 29 14.08 12.83 -2.14
CA ASN A 29 15.23 12.29 -1.40
C ASN A 29 16.49 12.20 -2.28
N TYR A 30 16.36 11.94 -3.60
CA TYR A 30 17.50 12.02 -4.52
C TYR A 30 18.01 13.44 -4.68
N TYR A 31 17.10 14.44 -4.70
CA TYR A 31 17.54 15.84 -4.72
C TYR A 31 18.38 16.18 -3.50
N GLN A 32 17.91 15.80 -2.32
CA GLN A 32 18.67 16.01 -1.07
C GLN A 32 20.02 15.27 -1.08
N PHE A 33 20.07 14.08 -1.64
CA PHE A 33 21.30 13.30 -1.76
C PHE A 33 22.36 13.98 -2.65
N PHE A 34 21.94 14.51 -3.80
CA PHE A 34 22.85 15.15 -4.76
C PHE A 34 23.19 16.60 -4.42
N TYR A 35 22.24 17.36 -3.87
CA TYR A 35 22.36 18.81 -3.71
C TYR A 35 22.34 19.28 -2.25
N GLY A 36 22.21 18.36 -1.28
CA GLY A 36 22.17 18.67 0.15
C GLY A 36 20.93 19.42 0.59
N ALA A 37 21.09 20.36 1.52
CA ALA A 37 19.99 21.12 2.12
C ALA A 37 19.42 22.25 1.22
N LYS A 38 19.78 22.30 -0.07
CA LYS A 38 19.22 23.28 -1.00
C LYS A 38 17.73 23.06 -1.18
N LYS A 39 16.99 24.17 -1.36
CA LYS A 39 15.54 24.12 -1.63
C LYS A 39 15.29 23.37 -2.95
N ASP A 40 14.49 22.32 -2.89
CA ASP A 40 14.10 21.55 -4.07
C ASP A 40 13.05 22.34 -4.88
N PRO A 41 13.34 22.73 -6.14
CA PRO A 41 12.44 23.51 -6.96
C PRO A 41 11.20 22.71 -7.43
N ASN A 42 11.28 21.39 -7.40
CA ASN A 42 10.22 20.49 -7.87
C ASN A 42 9.23 20.12 -6.75
N LEU A 43 9.56 20.37 -5.49
CA LEU A 43 8.68 20.14 -4.35
C LEU A 43 7.66 21.26 -4.24
N ILE A 44 6.38 20.98 -4.54
CA ILE A 44 5.29 21.95 -4.48
C ILE A 44 4.78 22.09 -3.04
N PHE A 45 4.58 20.94 -2.36
CA PHE A 45 4.02 20.87 -1.01
C PHE A 45 4.41 19.57 -0.31
N GLY A 46 4.31 19.54 1.02
CA GLY A 46 4.57 18.35 1.81
C GLY A 46 6.06 18.10 1.99
N GLN A 47 6.42 16.82 2.19
CA GLN A 47 7.79 16.43 2.49
C GLN A 47 8.12 15.05 1.90
N PRO A 48 9.23 14.89 1.18
CA PRO A 48 9.76 13.58 0.81
C PRO A 48 10.10 12.78 2.07
N ARG A 49 9.72 11.49 2.11
CA ARG A 49 9.90 10.63 3.29
C ARG A 49 10.90 9.52 3.01
N GLY A 50 12.02 9.53 3.71
CA GLY A 50 13.05 8.50 3.60
C GLY A 50 12.55 7.10 3.91
N ILE A 51 11.61 6.98 4.88
CA ILE A 51 10.99 5.71 5.28
C ILE A 51 10.27 4.96 4.15
N ARG A 52 9.93 5.64 3.05
CA ARG A 52 9.28 5.03 1.89
C ARG A 52 10.25 4.46 0.87
N SER A 53 11.36 3.93 1.32
CA SER A 53 12.43 3.41 0.44
C SER A 53 11.93 2.38 -0.56
N ASP A 54 10.95 1.55 -0.22
CA ASP A 54 10.35 0.59 -1.16
C ASP A 54 9.66 1.27 -2.34
N GLU A 55 9.12 2.49 -2.15
CA GLU A 55 8.53 3.28 -3.21
C GLU A 55 9.60 4.00 -4.04
N TRP A 56 10.30 4.99 -3.43
CA TRP A 56 11.14 5.92 -4.18
C TRP A 56 12.50 5.35 -4.56
N LEU A 57 13.04 4.37 -3.79
CA LEU A 57 14.34 3.75 -4.03
C LEU A 57 14.23 2.48 -4.89
N ALA A 58 13.11 1.76 -4.83
CA ALA A 58 12.91 0.51 -5.56
C ALA A 58 11.81 0.60 -6.62
N GLY A 59 10.56 0.86 -6.24
CA GLY A 59 9.39 0.81 -7.12
C GLY A 59 9.45 1.84 -8.24
N THR A 60 9.58 3.12 -7.89
CA THR A 60 9.62 4.23 -8.87
C THR A 60 10.77 4.09 -9.87
N PRO A 61 12.04 3.81 -9.48
CA PRO A 61 13.09 3.58 -10.45
C PRO A 61 12.85 2.40 -11.38
N LYS A 62 12.26 1.30 -10.91
CA LYS A 62 11.91 0.14 -11.77
C LYS A 62 10.78 0.43 -12.74
N ILE A 63 9.78 1.20 -12.32
CA ILE A 63 8.70 1.66 -13.20
C ILE A 63 9.28 2.51 -14.33
N ILE A 64 10.21 3.41 -14.03
CA ILE A 64 10.91 4.22 -15.03
C ILE A 64 11.80 3.34 -15.90
N ALA A 65 12.50 2.35 -15.33
CA ALA A 65 13.30 1.39 -16.08
C ALA A 65 12.47 0.59 -17.11
N ALA A 66 11.21 0.27 -16.78
CA ALA A 66 10.29 -0.35 -17.73
C ALA A 66 10.04 0.57 -18.95
N TYR A 67 9.79 1.85 -18.72
CA TYR A 67 9.62 2.84 -19.78
C TYR A 67 10.89 2.98 -20.64
N GLN A 68 12.05 3.09 -20.00
CA GLN A 68 13.35 3.26 -20.68
C GLN A 68 13.72 2.05 -21.57
N SER A 69 13.20 0.88 -21.25
CA SER A 69 13.48 -0.36 -21.99
C SER A 69 12.34 -0.79 -22.94
N GLY A 70 11.26 0.02 -23.09
CA GLY A 70 10.13 -0.30 -23.98
C GLY A 70 9.19 -1.38 -23.42
N PHE A 71 9.07 -1.46 -22.10
CA PHE A 71 8.13 -2.33 -21.40
C PHE A 71 8.28 -3.85 -21.65
N PRO A 72 9.50 -4.41 -21.67
CA PRO A 72 9.67 -5.83 -21.88
C PRO A 72 9.14 -6.65 -20.71
N GLN A 73 8.76 -7.90 -20.95
CA GLN A 73 8.34 -8.83 -19.89
C GLN A 73 9.49 -9.18 -18.95
N ILE A 74 10.69 -9.37 -19.51
CA ILE A 74 11.93 -9.55 -18.78
C ILE A 74 12.77 -8.30 -18.99
N ASN A 75 12.90 -7.48 -17.93
CA ASN A 75 13.64 -6.24 -18.02
C ASN A 75 15.16 -6.49 -17.92
N PRO A 76 15.93 -6.15 -18.98
CA PRO A 76 17.37 -6.43 -19.01
C PRO A 76 18.21 -5.47 -18.14
N LEU A 77 17.64 -4.38 -17.65
CA LEU A 77 18.37 -3.34 -16.92
C LEU A 77 18.72 -3.74 -15.48
N ILE A 78 18.11 -4.81 -14.95
CA ILE A 78 18.30 -5.25 -13.58
C ILE A 78 18.91 -6.66 -13.56
N GLY A 79 20.12 -6.77 -13.10
CA GLY A 79 20.86 -8.03 -13.02
C GLY A 79 21.03 -8.69 -14.40
N PHE A 80 20.59 -9.96 -14.49
CA PHE A 80 20.54 -10.73 -15.74
C PHE A 80 19.13 -10.83 -16.33
N GLY A 81 18.26 -9.92 -15.95
CA GLY A 81 16.87 -9.83 -16.38
C GLY A 81 15.89 -10.19 -15.26
N GLU A 82 15.01 -9.27 -14.93
CA GLU A 82 13.93 -9.47 -13.95
C GLU A 82 12.58 -9.55 -14.65
N ASN A 83 11.77 -10.55 -14.30
CA ASN A 83 10.43 -10.70 -14.86
C ASN A 83 9.49 -9.67 -14.25
N PHE A 84 9.20 -8.59 -14.98
CA PHE A 84 8.35 -7.50 -14.55
C PHE A 84 6.87 -7.86 -14.51
N VAL A 85 6.45 -8.85 -15.30
CA VAL A 85 5.07 -9.34 -15.27
C VAL A 85 4.77 -9.98 -13.91
N VAL A 86 5.63 -10.88 -13.42
CA VAL A 86 5.43 -11.52 -12.11
C VAL A 86 5.60 -10.51 -10.98
N SER A 87 6.53 -9.57 -11.11
CA SER A 87 6.79 -8.52 -10.11
C SER A 87 5.70 -7.43 -10.05
N GLY A 88 4.70 -7.48 -10.90
CA GLY A 88 3.60 -6.49 -10.90
C GLY A 88 3.94 -5.14 -11.52
N LEU A 89 5.09 -5.04 -12.20
CA LEU A 89 5.57 -3.84 -12.87
C LEU A 89 4.99 -3.71 -14.28
N PRO A 90 5.01 -2.51 -14.90
CA PRO A 90 4.48 -2.32 -16.24
C PRO A 90 5.28 -3.08 -17.30
N ALA A 91 4.60 -3.93 -18.06
CA ALA A 91 5.16 -4.72 -19.14
C ALA A 91 4.08 -5.03 -20.20
N PHE A 92 4.47 -5.14 -21.47
CA PHE A 92 3.53 -5.56 -22.52
C PHE A 92 3.20 -7.05 -22.37
N HIS A 93 2.09 -7.29 -21.67
CA HIS A 93 1.57 -8.63 -21.39
C HIS A 93 0.05 -8.57 -21.20
N TRP A 94 -0.70 -9.64 -21.49
CA TRP A 94 -2.17 -9.66 -21.35
C TRP A 94 -2.64 -9.31 -19.92
N ARG A 95 -1.84 -9.62 -18.88
CA ARG A 95 -2.12 -9.26 -17.49
C ARG A 95 -2.39 -7.76 -17.29
N VAL A 96 -1.78 -6.88 -18.10
CA VAL A 96 -1.92 -5.43 -17.96
C VAL A 96 -3.35 -4.95 -18.17
N ILE A 97 -4.19 -5.76 -18.83
CA ILE A 97 -5.63 -5.51 -18.96
C ILE A 97 -6.27 -5.35 -17.57
N PHE A 98 -5.77 -6.09 -16.57
CA PHE A 98 -6.24 -6.07 -15.19
C PHE A 98 -5.42 -5.13 -14.28
N GLN A 99 -4.59 -4.27 -14.88
CA GLN A 99 -3.81 -3.25 -14.21
C GLN A 99 -4.08 -1.86 -14.84
N PRO A 100 -5.32 -1.34 -14.75
CA PRO A 100 -5.73 -0.14 -15.50
C PRO A 100 -4.93 1.11 -15.14
N HIS A 101 -4.29 1.15 -13.98
CA HIS A 101 -3.41 2.24 -13.58
C HIS A 101 -2.17 2.39 -14.47
N TYR A 102 -1.77 1.35 -15.21
CA TYR A 102 -0.67 1.43 -16.19
C TYR A 102 -1.11 1.84 -17.59
N TRP A 103 -2.39 1.82 -17.93
CA TRP A 103 -2.81 2.00 -19.32
C TRP A 103 -2.31 3.32 -19.93
N LEU A 104 -2.51 4.44 -19.25
CA LEU A 104 -2.03 5.73 -19.73
C LEU A 104 -0.49 5.84 -19.71
N TYR A 105 0.19 5.07 -18.87
CA TYR A 105 1.64 5.06 -18.78
C TYR A 105 2.30 4.51 -20.05
N PHE A 106 1.64 3.64 -20.79
CA PHE A 106 2.16 3.09 -22.04
C PHE A 106 2.11 4.07 -23.22
N PHE A 107 1.27 5.08 -23.17
CA PHE A 107 1.00 5.96 -24.30
C PHE A 107 1.42 7.41 -24.10
N LEU A 108 1.53 7.86 -22.85
CA LEU A 108 1.89 9.23 -22.53
C LEU A 108 3.40 9.40 -22.40
N PRO A 109 3.92 10.63 -22.57
CA PRO A 109 5.29 10.97 -22.20
C PRO A 109 5.58 10.57 -20.75
N LEU A 110 6.82 10.18 -20.44
CA LEU A 110 7.23 9.56 -19.19
C LEU A 110 6.64 10.25 -17.94
N GLU A 111 6.82 11.55 -17.78
CA GLU A 111 6.37 12.28 -16.57
C GLU A 111 4.85 12.40 -16.47
N ASN A 112 4.15 12.61 -17.61
CA ASN A 112 2.70 12.64 -17.63
C ASN A 112 2.12 11.25 -17.36
N GLY A 113 2.68 10.22 -17.99
CA GLY A 113 2.31 8.81 -17.77
C GLY A 113 2.56 8.38 -16.32
N PHE A 114 3.69 8.79 -15.73
CA PHE A 114 3.99 8.51 -14.33
C PHE A 114 2.97 9.16 -13.39
N SER A 115 2.61 10.42 -13.62
CA SER A 115 1.56 11.10 -12.84
C SER A 115 0.19 10.44 -13.00
N ALA A 116 -0.16 9.99 -14.24
CA ALA A 116 -1.38 9.25 -14.50
C ALA A 116 -1.43 7.94 -13.70
N MET A 117 -0.37 7.13 -13.79
CA MET A 117 -0.24 5.88 -13.05
C MET A 117 -0.33 6.10 -11.54
N TRP A 118 0.36 7.12 -11.04
CA TRP A 118 0.41 7.41 -9.59
C TRP A 118 -0.96 7.72 -9.00
N TRP A 119 -1.70 8.63 -9.61
CA TRP A 119 -2.97 9.12 -9.09
C TRP A 119 -4.18 8.27 -9.45
N PHE A 120 -4.06 7.32 -10.36
CA PHE A 120 -5.19 6.51 -10.79
C PHE A 120 -5.90 5.81 -9.61
N ASN A 121 -5.19 4.94 -8.89
CA ASN A 121 -5.80 4.20 -7.79
C ASN A 121 -6.32 5.09 -6.65
N PRO A 122 -5.58 6.12 -6.14
CA PRO A 122 -6.07 7.02 -5.11
C PRO A 122 -7.35 7.77 -5.50
N LEU A 123 -7.42 8.32 -6.70
CA LEU A 123 -8.59 9.10 -7.11
C LEU A 123 -9.77 8.21 -7.51
N MET A 124 -9.52 7.05 -8.14
CA MET A 124 -10.57 6.06 -8.43
C MET A 124 -11.12 5.41 -7.15
N MET A 125 -10.32 5.27 -6.10
CA MET A 125 -10.81 4.90 -4.76
C MET A 125 -11.84 5.90 -4.24
N ILE A 126 -11.54 7.20 -4.31
CA ILE A 126 -12.47 8.25 -3.86
C ILE A 126 -13.79 8.12 -4.62
N ILE A 127 -13.75 7.95 -5.94
CA ILE A 127 -14.95 7.77 -6.78
C ILE A 127 -15.69 6.49 -6.44
N GLY A 128 -15.00 5.35 -6.31
CA GLY A 128 -15.59 4.06 -6.02
C GLY A 128 -16.28 4.03 -4.65
N VAL A 129 -15.57 4.48 -3.61
CA VAL A 129 -16.13 4.58 -2.26
C VAL A 129 -17.33 5.55 -2.21
N TYR A 130 -17.22 6.70 -2.88
CA TYR A 130 -18.33 7.65 -2.98
C TYR A 130 -19.58 6.99 -3.55
N PHE A 131 -19.48 6.31 -4.71
CA PHE A 131 -20.64 5.65 -5.32
C PHE A 131 -21.17 4.50 -4.47
N LEU A 132 -20.31 3.69 -3.86
CA LEU A 132 -20.71 2.62 -2.97
C LEU A 132 -21.53 3.17 -1.79
N VAL A 133 -21.00 4.16 -1.07
CA VAL A 133 -21.70 4.77 0.07
C VAL A 133 -22.99 5.45 -0.36
N TYR A 134 -22.99 6.12 -1.53
CA TYR A 134 -24.21 6.70 -2.08
C TYR A 134 -25.29 5.64 -2.40
N LEU A 135 -24.90 4.50 -2.97
CA LEU A 135 -25.84 3.40 -3.22
C LEU A 135 -26.45 2.84 -1.94
N LEU A 136 -25.64 2.73 -0.87
CA LEU A 136 -26.07 2.15 0.40
C LEU A 136 -26.82 3.12 1.32
N THR A 137 -26.54 4.44 1.23
CA THR A 137 -27.15 5.45 2.10
C THR A 137 -28.14 6.38 1.40
N LYS A 138 -28.08 6.49 0.07
CA LYS A 138 -28.80 7.46 -0.78
C LYS A 138 -28.51 8.92 -0.43
N ARG A 139 -27.38 9.22 0.20
CA ARG A 139 -27.02 10.56 0.67
C ARG A 139 -25.69 11.00 0.07
N ILE A 140 -25.65 12.21 -0.51
CA ILE A 140 -24.46 12.75 -1.19
C ILE A 140 -23.38 13.15 -0.17
N LEU A 141 -23.75 13.94 0.84
CA LEU A 141 -22.80 14.52 1.78
C LEU A 141 -22.00 13.46 2.57
N PRO A 142 -22.63 12.44 3.20
CA PRO A 142 -21.88 11.35 3.83
C PRO A 142 -20.96 10.61 2.87
N SER A 143 -21.35 10.47 1.60
CA SER A 143 -20.53 9.78 0.59
C SER A 143 -19.24 10.54 0.28
N ILE A 144 -19.34 11.87 0.18
CA ILE A 144 -18.17 12.77 0.01
C ILE A 144 -17.26 12.65 1.24
N PHE A 145 -17.79 12.91 2.43
CA PHE A 145 -16.98 12.90 3.65
C PHE A 145 -16.31 11.55 3.89
N PHE A 146 -17.04 10.46 3.70
CA PHE A 146 -16.50 9.13 3.94
C PHE A 146 -15.37 8.76 2.97
N SER A 147 -15.52 9.08 1.69
CA SER A 147 -14.45 8.84 0.70
C SER A 147 -13.19 9.65 1.00
N LEU A 148 -13.36 10.91 1.44
CA LEU A 148 -12.25 11.77 1.85
C LEU A 148 -11.62 11.33 3.18
N ILE A 149 -12.41 10.88 4.18
CA ILE A 149 -11.89 10.32 5.44
C ILE A 149 -10.99 9.12 5.15
N LEU A 150 -11.41 8.20 4.30
CA LEU A 150 -10.58 7.05 3.92
C LEU A 150 -9.32 7.46 3.17
N PHE A 151 -9.39 8.48 2.32
CA PHE A 151 -8.22 9.01 1.62
C PHE A 151 -7.23 9.65 2.61
N PHE A 152 -7.69 10.51 3.52
CA PHE A 152 -6.84 11.21 4.49
C PHE A 152 -6.59 10.41 5.78
N THR A 153 -7.04 9.16 5.89
CA THR A 153 -6.68 8.37 7.08
C THR A 153 -5.17 8.18 7.18
N PRO A 154 -4.58 8.30 8.40
CA PRO A 154 -3.14 8.16 8.59
C PRO A 154 -2.58 6.86 8.02
N PHE A 155 -3.29 5.74 8.20
CA PHE A 155 -2.88 4.46 7.62
C PHE A 155 -2.69 4.54 6.10
N ASN A 156 -3.66 5.12 5.34
CA ASN A 156 -3.54 5.23 3.88
C ASN A 156 -2.38 6.15 3.47
N GLN A 157 -2.21 7.26 4.17
CA GLN A 157 -1.19 8.26 3.86
C GLN A 157 0.23 7.72 4.13
N TRP A 158 0.47 7.11 5.28
CA TRP A 158 1.78 6.57 5.64
C TRP A 158 2.18 5.31 4.87
N TRP A 159 1.22 4.55 4.36
CA TRP A 159 1.44 3.39 3.48
C TRP A 159 1.43 3.75 1.99
N THR A 160 1.72 5.00 1.64
CA THR A 160 1.86 5.47 0.24
C THR A 160 0.63 5.15 -0.60
N TYR A 161 -0.55 5.43 -0.06
CA TYR A 161 -1.85 5.14 -0.70
C TYR A 161 -2.10 3.66 -1.03
N SER A 162 -1.38 2.72 -0.41
CA SER A 162 -1.55 1.30 -0.73
C SER A 162 -2.95 0.76 -0.42
N LEU A 163 -3.71 1.41 0.50
CA LEU A 163 -5.12 1.13 0.73
C LEU A 163 -5.98 1.37 -0.53
N SER A 164 -5.56 2.29 -1.39
CA SER A 164 -6.39 2.82 -2.48
C SER A 164 -6.79 1.76 -3.51
N SER A 165 -5.88 0.88 -3.93
CA SER A 165 -6.20 -0.16 -4.91
C SER A 165 -7.19 -1.19 -4.36
N PHE A 166 -7.04 -1.60 -3.10
CA PHE A 166 -7.96 -2.55 -2.46
C PHE A 166 -9.37 -1.99 -2.32
N LEU A 167 -9.49 -0.72 -1.90
CA LEU A 167 -10.77 -0.05 -1.77
C LEU A 167 -11.39 0.29 -3.13
N PHE A 168 -10.59 0.70 -4.10
CA PHE A 168 -11.07 0.95 -5.46
C PHE A 168 -11.73 -0.29 -6.04
N TYR A 169 -10.99 -1.38 -6.18
CA TYR A 169 -11.53 -2.60 -6.77
C TYR A 169 -12.61 -3.24 -5.91
N GLY A 170 -12.44 -3.29 -4.58
CA GLY A 170 -13.45 -3.80 -3.65
C GLY A 170 -14.77 -3.03 -3.72
N SER A 171 -14.72 -1.70 -3.83
CA SER A 171 -15.92 -0.87 -3.99
C SER A 171 -16.66 -1.17 -5.31
N PHE A 172 -15.93 -1.34 -6.42
CA PHE A 172 -16.56 -1.66 -7.70
C PHE A 172 -17.12 -3.08 -7.73
N ILE A 173 -16.47 -4.06 -7.11
CA ILE A 173 -17.03 -5.39 -6.91
C ILE A 173 -18.40 -5.28 -6.19
N LEU A 174 -18.47 -4.51 -5.10
CA LEU A 174 -19.71 -4.31 -4.36
C LEU A 174 -20.78 -3.50 -5.14
N ILE A 175 -20.38 -2.53 -5.94
CA ILE A 175 -21.28 -1.76 -6.81
C ILE A 175 -21.92 -2.67 -7.87
N PHE A 176 -21.10 -3.50 -8.55
CA PHE A 176 -21.64 -4.42 -9.56
C PHE A 176 -22.46 -5.54 -8.91
N TRP A 177 -22.05 -6.03 -7.74
CA TRP A 177 -22.86 -6.97 -6.95
C TRP A 177 -24.21 -6.36 -6.56
N TYR A 178 -24.23 -5.11 -6.11
CA TYR A 178 -25.46 -4.38 -5.80
C TYR A 178 -26.37 -4.28 -7.02
N PHE A 179 -25.85 -3.93 -8.20
CA PHE A 179 -26.65 -3.85 -9.42
C PHE A 179 -27.13 -5.21 -9.91
N LEU A 180 -26.36 -6.26 -9.78
CA LEU A 180 -26.77 -7.62 -10.12
C LEU A 180 -28.01 -8.05 -9.31
N ILE A 181 -28.06 -7.72 -8.03
CA ILE A 181 -29.16 -8.06 -7.12
C ILE A 181 -30.36 -7.13 -7.33
N ASN A 182 -30.14 -5.81 -7.48
CA ASN A 182 -31.23 -4.82 -7.41
C ASN A 182 -31.78 -4.38 -8.76
N SER A 183 -31.18 -4.77 -9.88
CA SER A 183 -31.64 -4.34 -11.21
C SER A 183 -32.66 -5.32 -11.82
N ASN A 184 -33.71 -4.78 -12.43
CA ASN A 184 -34.63 -5.56 -13.22
C ASN A 184 -34.24 -5.67 -14.70
N SER A 185 -33.28 -4.87 -15.18
CA SER A 185 -32.81 -4.85 -16.56
C SER A 185 -31.83 -5.98 -16.81
N LYS A 186 -32.07 -6.83 -17.84
CA LYS A 186 -31.17 -7.89 -18.26
C LYS A 186 -29.79 -7.33 -18.66
N ILE A 187 -29.74 -6.23 -19.42
CA ILE A 187 -28.52 -5.57 -19.84
C ILE A 187 -27.68 -5.15 -18.63
N LYS A 188 -28.32 -4.52 -17.62
CA LYS A 188 -27.58 -4.13 -16.40
C LYS A 188 -27.06 -5.34 -15.63
N LYS A 189 -27.78 -6.46 -15.61
CA LYS A 189 -27.31 -7.71 -14.97
C LYS A 189 -26.10 -8.28 -15.71
N ILE A 190 -26.14 -8.32 -17.06
CA ILE A 190 -25.02 -8.77 -17.88
C ILE A 190 -23.79 -7.90 -17.65
N LEU A 191 -23.94 -6.57 -17.75
CA LEU A 191 -22.84 -5.61 -17.45
C LEU A 191 -22.31 -5.76 -16.03
N SER A 192 -23.18 -6.09 -15.08
CA SER A 192 -22.75 -6.35 -13.70
C SER A 192 -21.89 -7.61 -13.57
N ILE A 193 -22.23 -8.68 -14.30
CA ILE A 193 -21.41 -9.89 -14.32
C ILE A 193 -20.04 -9.61 -14.93
N PHE A 194 -19.96 -8.91 -16.07
CA PHE A 194 -18.68 -8.50 -16.67
C PHE A 194 -17.86 -7.63 -15.69
N GLY A 195 -18.51 -6.65 -15.04
CA GLY A 195 -17.85 -5.81 -14.05
C GLY A 195 -17.33 -6.61 -12.85
N LEU A 196 -18.11 -7.59 -12.34
CA LEU A 196 -17.66 -8.47 -11.26
C LEU A 196 -16.43 -9.27 -11.66
N ILE A 197 -16.44 -9.91 -12.82
CA ILE A 197 -15.29 -10.67 -13.34
C ILE A 197 -14.06 -9.77 -13.44
N TYR A 198 -14.21 -8.62 -14.12
CA TYR A 198 -13.11 -7.70 -14.36
C TYR A 198 -12.48 -7.16 -13.07
N PHE A 199 -13.30 -6.62 -12.16
CA PHE A 199 -12.77 -6.04 -10.92
C PHE A 199 -12.28 -7.09 -9.92
N THR A 200 -12.83 -8.31 -9.94
CA THR A 200 -12.29 -9.44 -9.17
C THR A 200 -10.89 -9.82 -9.66
N LEU A 201 -10.67 -9.84 -10.97
CA LEU A 201 -9.34 -10.08 -11.55
C LEU A 201 -8.38 -8.93 -11.25
N CYS A 202 -8.82 -7.66 -11.39
CA CYS A 202 -8.00 -6.52 -10.98
C CYS A 202 -7.59 -6.61 -9.50
N TYR A 203 -8.53 -7.00 -8.62
CA TYR A 203 -8.25 -7.20 -7.19
C TYR A 203 -7.26 -8.33 -6.95
N ALA A 204 -7.42 -9.46 -7.63
CA ALA A 204 -6.52 -10.61 -7.50
C ALA A 204 -5.09 -10.28 -7.96
N PHE A 205 -4.94 -9.50 -9.03
CA PHE A 205 -3.62 -9.11 -9.55
C PHE A 205 -2.90 -7.99 -8.79
N ILE A 206 -3.43 -7.48 -7.66
CA ILE A 206 -2.65 -6.63 -6.74
C ILE A 206 -1.48 -7.42 -6.14
N GLN A 207 -1.65 -8.74 -5.91
CA GLN A 207 -0.61 -9.68 -5.44
C GLN A 207 0.02 -9.31 -4.09
N TYR A 208 -0.78 -8.79 -3.16
CA TYR A 208 -0.37 -8.57 -1.78
C TYR A 208 -1.34 -9.23 -0.80
N PRO A 209 -1.25 -10.55 -0.60
CA PRO A 209 -2.20 -11.35 0.19
C PRO A 209 -2.54 -10.78 1.57
N PRO A 210 -1.59 -10.22 2.36
CA PRO A 210 -1.91 -9.71 3.69
C PRO A 210 -3.03 -8.68 3.71
N PHE A 211 -3.07 -7.76 2.75
CA PHE A 211 -4.13 -6.76 2.64
C PHE A 211 -5.34 -7.28 1.84
N GLN A 212 -5.07 -8.08 0.78
CA GLN A 212 -6.14 -8.65 -0.04
C GLN A 212 -7.11 -9.51 0.76
N VAL A 213 -6.61 -10.39 1.61
CA VAL A 213 -7.47 -11.29 2.41
C VAL A 213 -8.26 -10.47 3.42
N SER A 214 -7.63 -9.54 4.14
CA SER A 214 -8.30 -8.70 5.12
C SER A 214 -9.44 -7.89 4.52
N VAL A 215 -9.19 -7.12 3.44
CA VAL A 215 -10.22 -6.30 2.78
C VAL A 215 -11.20 -7.17 1.99
N GLY A 216 -10.75 -8.29 1.40
CA GLY A 216 -11.58 -9.24 0.67
C GLY A 216 -12.63 -9.89 1.55
N LEU A 217 -12.27 -10.29 2.77
CA LEU A 217 -13.23 -10.80 3.76
C LEU A 217 -14.28 -9.73 4.13
N LEU A 218 -13.87 -8.48 4.39
CA LEU A 218 -14.82 -7.39 4.63
C LEU A 218 -15.76 -7.21 3.43
N THR A 219 -15.22 -7.24 2.20
CA THR A 219 -16.01 -7.14 0.97
C THR A 219 -17.03 -8.29 0.88
N ALA A 220 -16.65 -9.52 1.23
CA ALA A 220 -17.52 -10.67 1.26
C ALA A 220 -18.64 -10.53 2.30
N PHE A 221 -18.35 -10.04 3.52
CA PHE A 221 -19.35 -9.78 4.54
C PHE A 221 -20.38 -8.71 4.09
N ILE A 222 -19.92 -7.63 3.44
CA ILE A 222 -20.81 -6.59 2.89
C ILE A 222 -21.65 -7.16 1.74
N ALA A 223 -21.06 -7.95 0.83
CA ALA A 223 -21.78 -8.58 -0.27
C ALA A 223 -22.88 -9.52 0.24
N LEU A 224 -22.58 -10.33 1.25
CA LEU A 224 -23.56 -11.19 1.92
C LEU A 224 -24.69 -10.38 2.58
N ALA A 225 -24.35 -9.28 3.25
CA ALA A 225 -25.33 -8.40 3.87
C ALA A 225 -26.30 -7.79 2.83
N ILE A 226 -25.77 -7.32 1.68
CA ILE A 226 -26.60 -6.79 0.58
C ILE A 226 -27.56 -7.86 0.05
N PHE A 227 -27.08 -9.10 -0.12
CA PHE A 227 -27.90 -10.22 -0.56
C PHE A 227 -29.01 -10.56 0.45
N ILE A 228 -28.66 -10.71 1.73
CA ILE A 228 -29.63 -11.07 2.78
C ILE A 228 -30.70 -9.98 2.97
N ASP A 229 -30.30 -8.70 2.89
CA ASP A 229 -31.26 -7.59 3.01
C ASP A 229 -32.32 -7.63 1.91
N LYS A 230 -31.99 -8.11 0.72
CA LYS A 230 -32.90 -8.19 -0.44
C LYS A 230 -33.54 -9.54 -0.67
N ARG A 231 -33.14 -10.61 0.00
CA ARG A 231 -33.55 -12.02 -0.29
C ARG A 231 -35.09 -12.22 -0.35
N LYS A 232 -35.84 -11.49 0.49
CA LYS A 232 -37.34 -11.60 0.53
C LYS A 232 -38.01 -10.96 -0.67
N GLU A 233 -37.33 -10.05 -1.39
CA GLU A 233 -37.87 -9.35 -2.56
C GLU A 233 -37.47 -10.04 -3.87
N LEU A 234 -36.52 -11.00 -3.83
CA LEU A 234 -36.00 -11.68 -5.01
C LEU A 234 -36.97 -12.74 -5.52
N LYS A 235 -37.14 -12.77 -6.84
CA LYS A 235 -37.90 -13.80 -7.56
C LYS A 235 -36.96 -14.91 -8.01
N ARG A 236 -37.51 -16.10 -8.36
CA ARG A 236 -36.73 -17.26 -8.84
C ARG A 236 -35.72 -16.90 -9.98
N LYS A 237 -36.16 -16.06 -10.94
CA LYS A 237 -35.31 -15.57 -12.03
C LYS A 237 -34.11 -14.73 -11.54
N ASP A 238 -34.24 -14.03 -10.42
CA ASP A 238 -33.17 -13.20 -9.87
C ASP A 238 -32.09 -14.06 -9.24
N TYR A 239 -32.48 -15.15 -8.56
CA TYR A 239 -31.55 -16.15 -8.04
C TYR A 239 -30.72 -16.80 -9.16
N VAL A 240 -31.34 -17.10 -10.33
CA VAL A 240 -30.63 -17.64 -11.49
C VAL A 240 -29.51 -16.68 -11.93
N TRP A 241 -29.82 -15.38 -12.05
CA TRP A 241 -28.82 -14.38 -12.42
C TRP A 241 -27.71 -14.22 -11.38
N ILE A 242 -28.04 -14.27 -10.09
CA ILE A 242 -27.08 -14.14 -9.00
C ILE A 242 -26.16 -15.35 -8.97
N ILE A 243 -26.71 -16.55 -9.06
CA ILE A 243 -25.94 -17.80 -9.07
C ILE A 243 -25.06 -17.87 -10.34
N ALA A 244 -25.62 -17.59 -11.51
CA ALA A 244 -24.86 -17.55 -12.75
C ALA A 244 -23.72 -16.53 -12.69
N GLY A 245 -23.99 -15.33 -12.17
CA GLY A 245 -22.98 -14.30 -11.99
C GLY A 245 -21.85 -14.72 -11.02
N ALA A 246 -22.20 -15.31 -9.88
CA ALA A 246 -21.23 -15.80 -8.90
C ALA A 246 -20.37 -16.93 -9.48
N ILE A 247 -21.01 -17.94 -10.13
CA ILE A 247 -20.28 -19.06 -10.76
C ILE A 247 -19.40 -18.57 -11.90
N SER A 248 -19.93 -17.73 -12.80
CA SER A 248 -19.13 -17.17 -13.90
C SER A 248 -17.93 -16.38 -13.40
N THR A 249 -18.13 -15.55 -12.36
CA THR A 249 -17.03 -14.80 -11.76
C THR A 249 -15.97 -15.74 -11.18
N LEU A 250 -16.37 -16.77 -10.45
CA LEU A 250 -15.46 -17.74 -9.86
C LEU A 250 -14.69 -18.52 -10.95
N VAL A 251 -15.41 -19.13 -11.89
CA VAL A 251 -14.81 -20.01 -12.92
C VAL A 251 -13.86 -19.24 -13.83
N ILE A 252 -14.29 -18.09 -14.33
CA ILE A 252 -13.47 -17.29 -15.24
C ILE A 252 -12.26 -16.71 -14.49
N SER A 253 -12.44 -16.24 -13.26
CA SER A 253 -11.31 -15.71 -12.47
C SER A 253 -10.30 -16.80 -12.14
N LEU A 254 -10.74 -17.99 -11.75
CA LEU A 254 -9.85 -19.12 -11.51
C LEU A 254 -9.13 -19.55 -12.79
N GLY A 255 -9.82 -19.59 -13.94
CA GLY A 255 -9.22 -19.92 -15.23
C GLY A 255 -8.12 -18.94 -15.64
N VAL A 256 -8.36 -17.63 -15.48
CA VAL A 256 -7.36 -16.58 -15.79
C VAL A 256 -6.16 -16.66 -14.82
N LEU A 257 -6.40 -16.88 -13.54
CA LEU A 257 -5.33 -17.03 -12.55
C LEU A 257 -4.53 -18.32 -12.76
N ALA A 258 -5.19 -19.43 -13.14
CA ALA A 258 -4.53 -20.68 -13.50
C ALA A 258 -3.63 -20.49 -14.74
N LYS A 259 -4.13 -19.81 -15.80
CA LYS A 259 -3.30 -19.46 -16.96
C LYS A 259 -2.03 -18.69 -16.54
N PHE A 260 -2.18 -17.66 -15.69
CA PHE A 260 -1.04 -16.90 -15.17
C PHE A 260 -0.07 -17.77 -14.38
N TYR A 261 -0.59 -18.64 -13.50
CA TYR A 261 0.22 -19.56 -12.72
C TYR A 261 1.04 -20.53 -13.60
N PHE A 262 0.40 -21.16 -14.60
CA PHE A 262 1.10 -22.09 -15.49
C PHE A 262 2.14 -21.40 -16.37
N GLU A 263 1.89 -20.17 -16.81
CA GLU A 263 2.81 -19.36 -17.60
C GLU A 263 4.08 -18.99 -16.82
N PHE A 264 3.95 -18.73 -15.52
CA PHE A 264 5.06 -18.25 -14.67
C PHE A 264 5.42 -19.22 -13.53
N LYS A 265 5.02 -20.47 -13.60
CA LYS A 265 5.19 -21.46 -12.51
C LYS A 265 6.61 -21.54 -11.97
N ASP A 266 7.63 -21.45 -12.84
CA ASP A 266 9.03 -21.56 -12.44
C ASP A 266 9.49 -20.36 -11.61
N VAL A 267 9.11 -19.15 -12.01
CA VAL A 267 9.43 -17.91 -11.26
C VAL A 267 8.65 -17.87 -9.95
N ILE A 268 7.37 -18.28 -9.97
CA ILE A 268 6.53 -18.36 -8.77
C ILE A 268 7.11 -19.38 -7.78
N ALA A 269 7.59 -20.52 -8.27
CA ALA A 269 8.24 -21.53 -7.43
C ALA A 269 9.53 -21.00 -6.78
N ILE A 270 10.32 -20.19 -7.50
CA ILE A 270 11.49 -19.53 -6.92
C ILE A 270 11.06 -18.61 -5.78
N ILE A 271 10.06 -17.75 -6.00
CA ILE A 271 9.56 -16.80 -4.98
C ILE A 271 9.04 -17.54 -3.73
N GLN A 272 8.29 -18.62 -3.93
CA GLN A 272 7.71 -19.40 -2.82
C GLN A 272 8.74 -20.15 -1.98
N ASN A 273 9.90 -20.46 -2.54
CA ASN A 273 10.96 -21.22 -1.88
C ASN A 273 12.13 -20.34 -1.40
N THR A 274 11.94 -19.02 -1.33
CA THR A 274 12.92 -18.11 -0.74
C THR A 274 13.02 -18.28 0.77
N VAL A 275 14.20 -18.01 1.34
CA VAL A 275 14.41 -17.90 2.79
C VAL A 275 13.66 -16.69 3.35
N TYR A 276 13.60 -15.59 2.58
CA TYR A 276 12.89 -14.37 2.92
C TYR A 276 12.17 -13.83 1.67
N PRO A 277 10.87 -13.45 1.74
CA PRO A 277 9.96 -13.57 2.90
C PRO A 277 9.57 -15.00 3.26
N GLY A 278 9.83 -15.99 2.39
CA GLY A 278 9.57 -17.40 2.63
C GLY A 278 8.09 -17.76 2.79
N LYS A 279 7.84 -19.00 3.16
CA LYS A 279 6.49 -19.49 3.48
C LYS A 279 6.11 -19.05 4.90
N ARG A 280 5.52 -17.86 5.01
CA ARG A 280 5.03 -17.37 6.30
C ARG A 280 3.64 -17.93 6.56
N THR A 281 3.47 -18.56 7.72
CA THR A 281 2.16 -18.95 8.25
C THR A 281 1.98 -18.30 9.60
N VAL A 282 0.89 -17.58 9.77
CA VAL A 282 0.55 -16.91 11.03
C VAL A 282 -0.85 -17.32 11.48
N THR A 283 -1.08 -17.24 12.77
CA THR A 283 -2.39 -17.56 13.37
C THR A 283 -3.05 -16.34 14.01
N GLY A 284 -2.45 -15.17 13.87
CA GLY A 284 -2.90 -13.97 14.56
C GLY A 284 -2.49 -13.94 16.03
N GLY A 285 -3.18 -13.15 16.83
CA GLY A 285 -2.96 -13.04 18.28
C GLY A 285 -1.84 -12.07 18.66
N ALA A 286 -1.70 -11.86 19.97
CA ALA A 286 -0.62 -11.10 20.63
C ALA A 286 -0.42 -9.65 20.12
N PHE A 287 -1.43 -9.02 19.54
CA PHE A 287 -1.33 -7.63 19.12
C PHE A 287 -1.49 -6.69 20.32
N SER A 288 -0.62 -5.70 20.42
CA SER A 288 -0.64 -4.75 21.54
C SER A 288 -1.87 -3.83 21.47
N LEU A 289 -2.60 -3.72 22.61
CA LEU A 289 -3.70 -2.76 22.73
C LEU A 289 -3.22 -1.31 22.57
N LEU A 290 -2.01 -1.01 23.03
CA LEU A 290 -1.38 0.28 22.82
C LEU A 290 -1.25 0.60 21.32
N HIS A 291 -0.73 -0.32 20.52
CA HIS A 291 -0.63 -0.20 19.06
C HIS A 291 -2.02 -0.05 18.41
N PHE A 292 -3.01 -0.75 18.92
CA PHE A 292 -4.36 -0.69 18.41
C PHE A 292 -5.02 0.68 18.62
N LEU A 293 -4.77 1.32 19.76
CA LEU A 293 -5.40 2.58 20.17
C LEU A 293 -4.53 3.82 19.89
N ASN A 294 -3.26 3.68 19.52
CA ASN A 294 -2.36 4.81 19.27
C ASN A 294 -2.76 5.69 18.07
N GLY A 295 -3.75 5.29 17.28
CA GLY A 295 -4.15 5.97 16.06
C GLY A 295 -4.40 7.47 16.24
N PHE A 296 -4.97 7.90 17.35
CA PHE A 296 -5.19 9.32 17.65
C PHE A 296 -3.89 10.12 17.79
N TYR A 297 -2.79 9.46 18.12
CA TYR A 297 -1.46 10.08 18.25
C TYR A 297 -0.67 10.12 16.92
N ASN A 298 -1.25 9.70 15.80
CA ASN A 298 -0.60 9.70 14.47
C ASN A 298 -0.13 11.09 14.01
N ILE A 299 -0.71 12.16 14.54
CA ILE A 299 -0.27 13.53 14.27
C ILE A 299 1.20 13.74 14.67
N GLN A 300 1.71 13.01 15.68
CA GLN A 300 3.10 13.09 16.13
C GLN A 300 4.08 12.47 15.12
N LEU A 301 3.61 11.62 14.21
CA LEU A 301 4.43 11.03 13.16
C LEU A 301 4.87 12.04 12.09
N LEU A 302 4.23 13.23 12.03
CA LEU A 302 4.57 14.28 11.06
C LEU A 302 5.99 14.84 11.26
N ASP A 303 6.54 14.77 12.46
CA ASP A 303 7.79 15.44 12.84
C ASP A 303 9.02 14.52 12.74
N ASP A 304 9.04 13.49 11.89
CA ASP A 304 10.16 12.54 11.68
C ASP A 304 10.84 12.09 12.98
N VAL A 305 10.03 11.82 13.98
CA VAL A 305 10.51 11.59 15.33
C VAL A 305 11.25 10.26 15.42
N LYS A 306 12.51 10.30 15.86
CA LYS A 306 13.32 9.11 16.16
C LYS A 306 12.63 8.15 17.15
N GLY A 307 11.63 8.60 17.88
CA GLY A 307 10.80 7.81 18.80
C GLY A 307 9.77 6.88 18.16
N SER A 308 9.61 6.86 16.83
CA SER A 308 8.85 5.81 16.17
C SER A 308 9.51 4.42 16.31
N ALA A 309 10.71 4.36 16.84
CA ALA A 309 11.47 3.14 17.06
C ALA A 309 10.74 2.06 17.87
N SER A 310 9.87 2.44 18.81
CA SER A 310 9.02 1.50 19.56
C SER A 310 7.98 0.80 18.70
N PHE A 311 7.59 1.43 17.58
CA PHE A 311 6.62 0.90 16.64
C PHE A 311 7.27 0.40 15.33
N GLY A 312 8.60 0.44 15.23
CA GLY A 312 9.38 0.15 14.06
C GLY A 312 9.65 1.41 13.24
N ASN A 313 8.68 1.90 12.49
CA ASN A 313 8.76 3.11 11.70
C ASN A 313 7.38 3.79 11.60
N GLN A 314 7.30 4.97 10.97
CA GLN A 314 6.07 5.73 10.87
C GLN A 314 4.95 4.98 10.14
N SER A 315 5.24 4.21 9.10
CA SER A 315 4.25 3.40 8.40
C SER A 315 3.71 2.29 9.31
N GLU A 316 4.59 1.58 10.02
CA GLU A 316 4.20 0.53 10.97
C GLU A 316 3.50 1.08 12.22
N ALA A 317 3.79 2.33 12.62
CA ALA A 317 3.14 3.01 13.73
C ALA A 317 1.76 3.55 13.35
N SER A 318 1.52 3.84 12.07
CA SER A 318 0.28 4.46 11.62
C SER A 318 -0.92 3.53 11.77
N ASN A 319 -2.06 4.11 12.19
CA ASN A 319 -3.29 3.37 12.41
C ASN A 319 -4.51 4.22 12.08
N PHE A 320 -5.69 3.62 12.17
CA PHE A 320 -6.98 4.30 12.08
C PHE A 320 -7.38 4.89 13.43
N PHE A 321 -8.27 5.88 13.42
CA PHE A 321 -8.93 6.35 14.63
C PHE A 321 -10.04 5.37 15.00
N MET A 322 -9.81 4.50 15.99
CA MET A 322 -10.66 3.36 16.32
C MET A 322 -11.92 3.78 17.12
N VAL A 323 -12.72 4.71 16.57
CA VAL A 323 -13.93 5.23 17.23
C VAL A 323 -14.96 4.16 17.51
N SER A 324 -15.17 3.20 16.58
CA SER A 324 -16.16 2.13 16.75
C SER A 324 -15.76 1.08 17.79
N PHE A 325 -14.50 0.99 18.16
CA PHE A 325 -14.07 0.17 19.29
C PHE A 325 -14.71 0.65 20.60
N PHE A 326 -14.67 1.95 20.85
CA PHE A 326 -15.30 2.54 22.03
C PHE A 326 -16.83 2.47 21.96
N MET A 327 -17.41 2.40 20.78
CA MET A 327 -18.85 2.30 20.56
C MET A 327 -19.43 0.89 20.73
N LEU A 328 -18.59 -0.15 20.91
CA LEU A 328 -19.07 -1.53 21.01
C LEU A 328 -20.19 -1.73 22.04
N PRO A 329 -20.13 -1.18 23.27
CA PRO A 329 -21.21 -1.31 24.24
C PRO A 329 -22.56 -0.78 23.69
N ILE A 330 -22.53 0.36 23.02
CA ILE A 330 -23.72 0.96 22.39
C ILE A 330 -24.23 0.11 21.23
N TYR A 331 -23.33 -0.40 20.38
CA TYR A 331 -23.70 -1.26 19.25
C TYR A 331 -24.39 -2.54 19.73
N PHE A 332 -23.86 -3.19 20.77
CA PHE A 332 -24.48 -4.34 21.39
C PHE A 332 -25.82 -3.99 22.02
N PHE A 333 -25.90 -2.90 22.79
CA PHE A 333 -27.16 -2.44 23.39
C PHE A 333 -28.25 -2.25 22.33
N VAL A 334 -27.94 -1.61 21.21
CA VAL A 334 -28.88 -1.37 20.12
C VAL A 334 -29.35 -2.68 19.48
N ILE A 335 -28.44 -3.64 19.22
CA ILE A 335 -28.81 -4.92 18.63
C ILE A 335 -29.69 -5.74 19.59
N VAL A 336 -29.27 -5.86 20.84
CA VAL A 336 -30.00 -6.59 21.89
C VAL A 336 -31.40 -6.00 22.07
N LYS A 337 -31.52 -4.66 22.18
CA LYS A 337 -32.81 -3.98 22.29
C LYS A 337 -33.73 -4.27 21.10
N LYS A 338 -33.19 -4.27 19.86
CA LYS A 338 -33.98 -4.62 18.66
C LYS A 338 -34.41 -6.07 18.65
N ILE A 339 -33.57 -7.00 19.11
CA ILE A 339 -33.93 -8.42 19.23
C ILE A 339 -35.09 -8.58 20.23
N PHE A 340 -34.97 -7.99 21.43
CA PHE A 340 -36.03 -8.08 22.46
C PHE A 340 -37.35 -7.44 22.00
N LYS A 341 -37.29 -6.33 21.27
CA LYS A 341 -38.46 -5.66 20.71
C LYS A 341 -38.98 -6.27 19.41
N ARG A 342 -38.35 -7.31 18.88
CA ARG A 342 -38.62 -7.94 17.57
C ARG A 342 -38.62 -6.94 16.40
N GLU A 343 -37.77 -5.89 16.52
CA GLU A 343 -37.61 -4.90 15.47
C GLU A 343 -36.66 -5.43 14.37
N LYS A 344 -36.82 -4.92 13.14
CA LYS A 344 -35.94 -5.29 12.01
C LYS A 344 -34.47 -4.86 12.29
N ILE A 345 -33.56 -5.81 12.23
CA ILE A 345 -32.11 -5.56 12.30
C ILE A 345 -31.63 -5.10 10.93
N ASP A 346 -30.79 -4.08 10.89
CA ASP A 346 -30.08 -3.69 9.69
C ASP A 346 -28.92 -4.68 9.39
N PHE A 347 -29.05 -5.46 8.33
CA PHE A 347 -28.09 -6.51 8.02
C PHE A 347 -26.72 -5.97 7.62
N LEU A 348 -26.62 -4.80 6.96
CA LEU A 348 -25.33 -4.19 6.66
C LEU A 348 -24.57 -3.83 7.94
N PHE A 349 -25.26 -3.16 8.87
CA PHE A 349 -24.66 -2.83 10.16
C PHE A 349 -24.26 -4.09 10.94
N PHE A 350 -25.12 -5.09 10.98
CA PHE A 350 -24.88 -6.35 11.70
C PHE A 350 -23.68 -7.13 11.15
N PHE A 351 -23.59 -7.33 9.82
CA PHE A 351 -22.51 -8.13 9.23
C PHE A 351 -21.16 -7.42 9.31
N ILE A 352 -21.14 -6.08 9.23
CA ILE A 352 -19.89 -5.33 9.43
C ILE A 352 -19.47 -5.38 10.90
N LEU A 353 -20.40 -5.32 11.85
CA LEU A 353 -20.09 -5.51 13.27
C LEU A 353 -19.57 -6.94 13.52
N LEU A 354 -20.16 -7.95 12.92
CA LEU A 354 -19.67 -9.32 13.01
C LEU A 354 -18.25 -9.45 12.44
N TYR A 355 -17.96 -8.86 11.27
CA TYR A 355 -16.61 -8.81 10.74
C TYR A 355 -15.64 -8.07 11.67
N PHE A 356 -16.08 -6.96 12.25
CA PHE A 356 -15.26 -6.17 13.17
C PHE A 356 -14.86 -6.96 14.41
N ILE A 357 -15.83 -7.66 15.04
CA ILE A 357 -15.60 -8.52 16.21
C ILE A 357 -14.71 -9.72 15.83
N PHE A 358 -14.99 -10.38 14.70
CA PHE A 358 -14.19 -11.46 14.16
C PHE A 358 -12.73 -11.03 13.96
N SER A 359 -12.51 -9.83 13.42
CA SER A 359 -11.18 -9.27 13.20
C SER A 359 -10.48 -8.89 14.49
N LEU A 360 -11.19 -8.33 15.48
CA LEU A 360 -10.66 -8.06 16.81
C LEU A 360 -10.19 -9.35 17.51
N TYR A 361 -11.03 -10.39 17.44
CA TYR A 361 -10.67 -11.69 18.02
C TYR A 361 -9.38 -12.25 17.37
N TYR A 362 -9.31 -12.22 16.01
CA TYR A 362 -8.11 -12.65 15.29
C TYR A 362 -6.85 -11.85 15.70
N VAL A 363 -6.98 -10.54 15.82
CA VAL A 363 -5.85 -9.65 16.13
C VAL A 363 -5.32 -9.87 17.55
N PHE A 364 -6.20 -10.02 18.54
CA PHE A 364 -5.79 -10.10 19.94
C PHE A 364 -5.58 -11.52 20.45
N PHE A 365 -6.38 -12.48 20.02
CA PHE A 365 -6.37 -13.86 20.54
C PHE A 365 -5.82 -14.86 19.51
N GLY A 366 -5.95 -14.57 18.22
CA GLY A 366 -5.58 -15.49 17.16
C GLY A 366 -6.62 -16.57 16.89
N PHE A 367 -6.36 -17.38 15.85
CA PHE A 367 -7.21 -18.51 15.47
C PHE A 367 -6.44 -19.83 15.50
N PRO A 368 -7.11 -20.95 15.75
CA PRO A 368 -6.54 -22.27 15.48
C PRO A 368 -6.08 -22.37 14.01
N THR A 369 -5.01 -23.11 13.77
CA THR A 369 -4.37 -23.22 12.45
C THR A 369 -5.35 -23.60 11.33
N PHE A 370 -6.30 -24.53 11.59
CA PHE A 370 -7.28 -24.95 10.60
C PHE A 370 -8.21 -23.79 10.19
N LEU A 371 -8.67 -22.98 11.16
CA LEU A 371 -9.54 -21.84 10.91
C LEU A 371 -8.78 -20.72 10.18
N ALA A 372 -7.54 -20.47 10.57
CA ALA A 372 -6.67 -19.52 9.86
C ALA A 372 -6.47 -19.94 8.39
N LYS A 373 -6.31 -21.23 8.11
CA LYS A 373 -6.19 -21.76 6.73
C LYS A 373 -7.48 -21.63 5.93
N ILE A 374 -8.63 -22.01 6.47
CA ILE A 374 -9.93 -21.93 5.78
C ILE A 374 -10.28 -20.48 5.43
N THR A 375 -9.99 -19.54 6.34
CA THR A 375 -10.25 -18.11 6.14
C THR A 375 -9.14 -17.41 5.36
N LEU A 376 -8.07 -18.10 4.97
CA LEU A 376 -6.85 -17.53 4.38
C LEU A 376 -6.11 -16.55 5.30
N LEU A 377 -6.54 -16.38 6.54
CA LEU A 377 -5.90 -15.47 7.50
C LEU A 377 -4.49 -15.93 7.90
N TYR A 378 -4.12 -17.18 7.61
CA TYR A 378 -2.73 -17.62 7.79
C TYR A 378 -1.71 -16.81 6.96
N LEU A 379 -2.18 -16.04 5.96
CA LEU A 379 -1.38 -15.10 5.15
C LEU A 379 -1.36 -13.68 5.72
N VAL A 380 -2.09 -13.41 6.81
CA VAL A 380 -2.34 -12.06 7.31
C VAL A 380 -1.74 -11.86 8.70
N PRO A 381 -0.56 -11.28 8.84
CA PRO A 381 -0.05 -10.85 10.14
C PRO A 381 -1.04 -9.91 10.86
N SER A 382 -1.13 -9.98 12.20
CA SER A 382 -2.08 -9.18 13.00
C SER A 382 -2.03 -7.68 12.65
N LYS A 383 -0.85 -7.11 12.45
CA LYS A 383 -0.69 -5.72 12.00
C LYS A 383 -1.33 -5.43 10.63
N ARG A 384 -1.36 -6.40 9.73
CA ARG A 384 -1.94 -6.24 8.39
C ARG A 384 -3.46 -6.40 8.39
N MET A 385 -4.02 -7.07 9.40
CA MET A 385 -5.47 -7.14 9.60
C MET A 385 -6.09 -5.77 9.94
N LEU A 386 -5.31 -4.85 10.48
CA LEU A 386 -5.75 -3.48 10.79
C LEU A 386 -6.37 -2.75 9.61
N ILE A 387 -5.98 -3.06 8.36
CA ILE A 387 -6.56 -2.41 7.17
C ILE A 387 -8.06 -2.70 7.05
N GLY A 388 -8.46 -3.96 7.05
CA GLY A 388 -9.89 -4.32 6.97
C GLY A 388 -10.67 -3.89 8.23
N LEU A 389 -10.04 -4.06 9.40
CA LEU A 389 -10.63 -3.66 10.68
C LEU A 389 -10.84 -2.14 10.75
N GLY A 390 -9.88 -1.33 10.30
CA GLY A 390 -10.01 0.13 10.28
C GLY A 390 -11.06 0.62 9.29
N ILE A 391 -11.20 -0.02 8.11
CA ILE A 391 -12.29 0.28 7.17
C ILE A 391 -13.63 -0.09 7.81
N ALA A 392 -13.74 -1.26 8.42
CA ALA A 392 -14.95 -1.70 9.10
C ALA A 392 -15.33 -0.76 10.26
N ASN A 393 -14.33 -0.27 11.04
CA ASN A 393 -14.51 0.75 12.07
C ASN A 393 -15.24 1.99 11.54
N TYR A 394 -14.81 2.53 10.41
CA TYR A 394 -15.45 3.72 9.82
C TYR A 394 -16.79 3.41 9.17
N LEU A 395 -16.95 2.23 8.54
CA LEU A 395 -18.24 1.80 7.99
C LEU A 395 -19.31 1.59 9.09
N LEU A 396 -18.92 1.02 10.23
CA LEU A 396 -19.81 0.90 11.40
C LEU A 396 -20.28 2.26 11.87
N ALA A 397 -19.37 3.22 12.03
CA ALA A 397 -19.72 4.58 12.41
C ALA A 397 -20.70 5.21 11.40
N LEU A 398 -20.44 5.04 10.10
CA LEU A 398 -21.31 5.56 9.03
C LEU A 398 -22.72 4.95 9.09
N PHE A 399 -22.82 3.61 9.14
CA PHE A 399 -24.12 2.95 9.11
C PHE A 399 -24.90 3.14 10.41
N TYR A 400 -24.22 3.23 11.53
CA TYR A 400 -24.83 3.64 12.79
C TYR A 400 -25.45 5.03 12.69
N LEU A 401 -24.77 6.00 12.08
CA LEU A 401 -25.29 7.36 11.90
C LEU A 401 -26.49 7.44 10.95
N TYR A 402 -26.55 6.60 9.92
CA TYR A 402 -27.48 6.80 8.82
C TYR A 402 -28.53 5.72 8.64
N ARG A 403 -28.33 4.53 9.23
CA ARG A 403 -29.25 3.38 9.09
C ARG A 403 -29.84 2.89 10.42
N VAL A 404 -29.21 3.24 11.54
CA VAL A 404 -29.72 2.86 12.87
C VAL A 404 -30.53 3.98 13.46
N LYS A 405 -31.81 3.70 13.74
CA LYS A 405 -32.68 4.63 14.47
C LYS A 405 -32.56 4.40 15.98
N ILE A 406 -32.41 5.48 16.74
CA ILE A 406 -32.23 5.45 18.19
C ILE A 406 -33.22 6.40 18.83
N ASN A 407 -33.82 5.96 19.92
CA ASN A 407 -34.56 6.83 20.81
C ASN A 407 -33.58 7.42 21.84
N LYS A 408 -33.41 8.73 21.81
CA LYS A 408 -32.47 9.47 22.68
C LYS A 408 -33.18 9.85 23.98
N ASN A 409 -33.41 8.87 24.85
CA ASN A 409 -33.90 9.10 26.22
C ASN A 409 -32.71 9.50 27.14
N PHE A 410 -33.04 9.83 28.38
CA PHE A 410 -32.06 10.25 29.38
C PHE A 410 -30.95 9.19 29.62
N ASP A 411 -31.35 7.93 29.80
CA ASP A 411 -30.41 6.83 30.03
C ASP A 411 -29.43 6.65 28.86
N TYR A 412 -29.92 6.82 27.63
CA TYR A 412 -29.11 6.75 26.44
C TYR A 412 -28.11 7.92 26.37
N THR A 413 -28.50 9.10 26.80
CA THR A 413 -27.61 10.28 26.85
C THR A 413 -26.51 10.08 27.88
N ILE A 414 -26.83 9.52 29.05
CA ILE A 414 -25.84 9.15 30.08
C ILE A 414 -24.85 8.11 29.52
N LEU A 415 -25.35 7.04 28.89
CA LEU A 415 -24.50 6.01 28.28
C LEU A 415 -23.56 6.61 27.23
N SER A 416 -24.08 7.52 26.42
CA SER A 416 -23.28 8.22 25.39
C SER A 416 -22.18 9.08 26.01
N PHE A 417 -22.48 9.78 27.10
CA PHE A 417 -21.50 10.57 27.83
C PHE A 417 -20.42 9.69 28.46
N ILE A 418 -20.82 8.61 29.14
CA ILE A 418 -19.89 7.64 29.73
C ILE A 418 -18.96 7.06 28.65
N THR A 419 -19.50 6.69 27.50
CA THR A 419 -18.71 6.14 26.39
C THR A 419 -17.70 7.15 25.84
N GLY A 420 -18.10 8.42 25.71
CA GLY A 420 -17.20 9.51 25.33
C GLY A 420 -16.10 9.75 26.34
N MET A 421 -16.44 9.76 27.65
CA MET A 421 -15.46 9.88 28.75
C MET A 421 -14.51 8.67 28.81
N PHE A 422 -15.00 7.48 28.57
CA PHE A 422 -14.16 6.28 28.48
C PHE A 422 -13.12 6.41 27.34
N ALA A 423 -13.52 6.89 26.16
CA ALA A 423 -12.61 7.16 25.06
C ALA A 423 -11.58 8.26 25.42
N PHE A 424 -12.02 9.33 26.08
CA PHE A 424 -11.13 10.40 26.56
C PHE A 424 -10.08 9.87 27.53
N PHE A 425 -10.49 9.21 28.61
CA PHE A 425 -9.56 8.71 29.63
C PHE A 425 -8.64 7.60 29.10
N SER A 426 -9.14 6.72 28.24
CA SER A 426 -8.32 5.71 27.59
C SER A 426 -7.20 6.34 26.76
N ASN A 427 -7.51 7.35 25.95
CA ASN A 427 -6.50 8.06 25.16
C ASN A 427 -5.60 8.93 26.05
N LEU A 428 -6.10 9.52 27.12
CA LEU A 428 -5.29 10.25 28.09
C LEU A 428 -4.24 9.32 28.73
N TYR A 429 -4.65 8.13 29.16
CA TYR A 429 -3.73 7.11 29.69
C TYR A 429 -2.67 6.70 28.66
N ILE A 430 -3.08 6.44 27.42
CA ILE A 430 -2.15 6.11 26.32
C ILE A 430 -1.15 7.25 26.09
N GLY A 431 -1.61 8.49 26.10
CA GLY A 431 -0.75 9.66 25.93
C GLY A 431 0.31 9.79 27.00
N TYR A 432 -0.07 9.62 28.26
CA TYR A 432 0.88 9.63 29.37
C TYR A 432 1.82 8.42 29.36
N TYR A 433 1.32 7.24 29.01
CA TYR A 433 2.17 6.07 28.80
C TYR A 433 3.21 6.31 27.71
N LEU A 434 2.81 6.90 26.56
CA LEU A 434 3.72 7.27 25.48
C LEU A 434 4.74 8.33 25.94
N LYS A 435 4.33 9.34 26.72
CA LYS A 435 5.21 10.35 27.26
C LYS A 435 6.28 9.75 28.19
N GLN A 436 5.91 8.82 29.06
CA GLN A 436 6.84 8.17 30.00
C GLN A 436 7.81 7.23 29.31
N ASN A 437 7.32 6.39 28.40
CA ASN A 437 8.12 5.33 27.79
C ASN A 437 8.82 5.79 26.48
N PHE A 438 8.28 6.81 25.81
CA PHE A 438 8.76 7.33 24.53
C PHE A 438 8.75 8.85 24.49
N PRO A 439 9.52 9.54 25.37
CA PRO A 439 9.45 10.99 25.53
C PRO A 439 9.81 11.76 24.25
N VAL A 440 10.59 11.15 23.36
CA VAL A 440 10.89 11.75 22.05
C VAL A 440 9.65 11.82 21.15
N PHE A 441 8.67 10.92 21.34
CA PHE A 441 7.45 10.87 20.53
C PHE A 441 6.43 11.92 20.95
N ILE A 442 6.21 12.13 22.24
CA ILE A 442 5.31 13.15 22.77
C ILE A 442 5.79 13.64 24.15
N GLN A 443 5.88 14.95 24.33
CA GLN A 443 6.31 15.58 25.61
C GLN A 443 5.23 16.47 26.23
N SER A 444 4.37 17.08 25.40
CA SER A 444 3.43 18.12 25.82
C SER A 444 2.15 17.54 26.40
N ASP A 445 1.88 17.86 27.68
CA ASP A 445 0.62 17.49 28.36
C ASP A 445 -0.58 18.14 27.67
N LEU A 446 -0.44 19.37 27.19
CA LEU A 446 -1.49 20.05 26.44
C LEU A 446 -1.84 19.28 25.16
N LYS A 447 -0.84 18.81 24.40
CA LYS A 447 -1.12 17.97 23.21
C LYS A 447 -1.83 16.67 23.57
N ILE A 448 -1.41 16.00 24.66
CA ILE A 448 -2.06 14.79 25.15
C ILE A 448 -3.52 15.07 25.50
N PHE A 449 -3.79 16.14 26.25
CA PHE A 449 -5.14 16.54 26.64
C PHE A 449 -6.01 16.86 25.42
N LEU A 450 -5.50 17.64 24.45
CA LEU A 450 -6.24 18.01 23.24
C LEU A 450 -6.58 16.80 22.36
N ILE A 451 -5.62 15.88 22.16
CA ILE A 451 -5.84 14.65 21.38
C ILE A 451 -6.88 13.77 22.06
N SER A 452 -6.78 13.60 23.37
CA SER A 452 -7.76 12.84 24.15
C SER A 452 -9.14 13.46 24.11
N SER A 453 -9.23 14.80 24.16
CA SER A 453 -10.49 15.55 24.02
C SER A 453 -11.13 15.33 22.66
N VAL A 454 -10.36 15.34 21.56
CA VAL A 454 -10.85 15.04 20.22
C VAL A 454 -11.41 13.62 20.16
N SER A 455 -10.71 12.65 20.77
CA SER A 455 -11.20 11.26 20.83
C SER A 455 -12.54 11.15 21.58
N GLY A 456 -12.62 11.74 22.77
CA GLY A 456 -13.86 11.75 23.55
C GLY A 456 -15.04 12.40 22.83
N LEU A 457 -14.79 13.58 22.23
CA LEU A 457 -15.80 14.31 21.44
C LEU A 457 -16.27 13.52 20.21
N LEU A 458 -15.35 12.89 19.47
CA LEU A 458 -15.71 12.06 18.32
C LEU A 458 -16.62 10.92 18.74
N VAL A 459 -16.28 10.19 19.81
CA VAL A 459 -17.09 9.08 20.29
C VAL A 459 -18.44 9.56 20.83
N PHE A 460 -18.47 10.69 21.56
CA PHE A 460 -19.72 11.30 22.03
C PHE A 460 -20.62 11.78 20.86
N PHE A 461 -20.08 12.49 19.88
CA PHE A 461 -20.85 12.93 18.72
C PHE A 461 -21.36 11.76 17.87
N LEU A 462 -20.56 10.69 17.76
CA LEU A 462 -20.96 9.47 17.09
C LEU A 462 -22.13 8.81 17.85
N SER A 463 -22.00 8.61 19.15
CA SER A 463 -22.99 7.96 19.97
C SER A 463 -24.33 8.72 19.96
N MET A 464 -24.29 10.04 20.10
CA MET A 464 -25.47 10.91 20.03
C MET A 464 -25.99 11.13 18.59
N GLN A 465 -25.37 10.52 17.60
CA GLN A 465 -25.71 10.68 16.17
C GLN A 465 -25.72 12.16 15.72
N TYR A 466 -24.78 12.96 16.20
CA TYR A 466 -24.55 14.33 15.71
C TYR A 466 -23.74 14.27 14.40
N GLN A 467 -24.42 13.85 13.33
CA GLN A 467 -23.83 13.48 12.04
C GLN A 467 -22.85 14.51 11.49
N LYS A 468 -23.26 15.79 11.46
CA LYS A 468 -22.44 16.88 10.91
C LYS A 468 -21.19 17.12 11.77
N LEU A 469 -21.36 17.18 13.10
CA LEU A 469 -20.24 17.42 14.03
C LEU A 469 -19.22 16.28 13.98
N PHE A 470 -19.69 15.02 14.02
CA PHE A 470 -18.82 13.86 13.92
C PHE A 470 -18.01 13.86 12.62
N LEU A 471 -18.69 13.99 11.45
CA LEU A 471 -18.01 13.92 10.16
C LEU A 471 -17.04 15.11 9.97
N SER A 472 -17.44 16.32 10.37
CA SER A 472 -16.57 17.50 10.26
C SER A 472 -15.34 17.41 11.16
N LEU A 473 -15.49 16.96 12.41
CA LEU A 473 -14.37 16.79 13.33
C LEU A 473 -13.44 15.65 12.86
N LEU A 474 -14.00 14.53 12.39
CA LEU A 474 -13.21 13.39 11.92
C LEU A 474 -12.39 13.73 10.67
N ILE A 475 -12.98 14.42 9.67
CA ILE A 475 -12.24 14.81 8.47
C ILE A 475 -11.17 15.86 8.81
N LEU A 476 -11.52 16.86 9.64
CA LEU A 476 -10.58 17.89 10.06
C LEU A 476 -9.36 17.27 10.76
N PHE A 477 -9.61 16.37 11.72
CA PHE A 477 -8.54 15.70 12.45
C PHE A 477 -7.71 14.77 11.54
N SER A 478 -8.36 14.09 10.58
CA SER A 478 -7.66 13.28 9.56
C SER A 478 -6.72 14.14 8.70
N VAL A 479 -7.22 15.27 8.20
CA VAL A 479 -6.42 16.19 7.37
C VAL A 479 -5.25 16.78 8.17
N ILE A 480 -5.51 17.29 9.40
CA ILE A 480 -4.46 17.84 10.26
C ILE A 480 -3.38 16.78 10.58
N SER A 481 -3.79 15.52 10.78
CA SER A 481 -2.84 14.43 11.08
C SER A 481 -2.02 13.99 9.87
N THR A 482 -2.37 14.43 8.64
CA THR A 482 -1.77 13.85 7.42
C THR A 482 -1.38 14.87 6.35
N TYR A 483 -1.67 16.15 6.51
CA TYR A 483 -1.60 17.17 5.45
C TYR A 483 -0.23 17.26 4.75
N ARG A 484 0.88 16.96 5.44
CA ARG A 484 2.23 16.98 4.87
C ARG A 484 2.94 15.62 4.88
N VAL A 485 2.22 14.50 5.08
CA VAL A 485 2.83 13.17 5.07
C VAL A 485 3.40 12.85 3.71
N ASN A 486 2.66 13.15 2.64
CA ASN A 486 3.05 12.90 1.27
C ASN A 486 3.46 14.20 0.56
N PRO A 487 4.53 14.19 -0.25
CA PRO A 487 4.86 15.33 -1.08
C PRO A 487 3.86 15.46 -2.25
N LEU A 488 3.63 16.70 -2.70
CA LEU A 488 3.22 16.99 -4.07
C LEU A 488 4.47 17.44 -4.82
N TYR A 489 4.83 16.66 -5.84
CA TYR A 489 6.11 16.78 -6.53
C TYR A 489 5.92 16.85 -8.03
N LYS A 490 6.64 17.74 -8.71
CA LYS A 490 6.52 17.96 -10.16
C LYS A 490 7.68 17.34 -10.90
N GLY A 491 7.37 16.48 -11.88
CA GLY A 491 8.38 15.89 -12.76
C GLY A 491 9.29 14.86 -12.07
N LEU A 492 10.29 14.38 -12.78
CA LEU A 492 11.20 13.31 -12.35
C LEU A 492 12.68 13.75 -12.32
N ASP A 493 12.95 15.06 -12.36
CA ASP A 493 14.30 15.63 -12.49
C ASP A 493 15.35 15.06 -11.55
N PRO A 494 15.09 14.87 -10.23
CA PRO A 494 16.10 14.33 -9.33
C PRO A 494 16.56 12.92 -9.67
N LEU A 495 15.75 12.18 -10.41
CA LEU A 495 16.05 10.81 -10.78
C LEU A 495 16.67 10.72 -12.18
N ILE A 496 16.22 11.56 -13.13
CA ILE A 496 16.60 11.41 -14.55
C ILE A 496 17.34 12.60 -15.16
N ASN A 497 17.33 13.80 -14.53
CA ASN A 497 17.87 15.02 -15.12
C ASN A 497 19.07 15.63 -14.35
N THR A 498 19.58 14.94 -13.31
CA THR A 498 20.78 15.39 -12.62
C THR A 498 22.01 15.35 -13.53
N GLU A 499 23.05 16.12 -13.21
CA GLU A 499 24.34 16.05 -13.92
C GLU A 499 24.91 14.62 -13.93
N PHE A 500 24.78 13.93 -12.79
CA PHE A 500 25.20 12.54 -12.68
C PHE A 500 24.42 11.62 -13.63
N ALA A 501 23.07 11.77 -13.70
CA ALA A 501 22.23 11.01 -14.62
C ALA A 501 22.64 11.23 -16.10
N LYS A 502 22.86 12.49 -16.48
CA LYS A 502 23.30 12.84 -17.84
C LYS A 502 24.63 12.17 -18.16
N LYS A 503 25.57 12.23 -17.22
CA LYS A 503 26.90 11.65 -17.39
C LYS A 503 26.89 10.14 -17.51
N ILE A 504 26.09 9.46 -16.72
CA ILE A 504 25.90 7.99 -16.81
C ILE A 504 25.36 7.61 -18.19
N ARG A 505 24.40 8.35 -18.72
CA ARG A 505 23.87 8.09 -20.07
C ARG A 505 24.92 8.35 -21.18
N GLU A 506 25.75 9.38 -21.05
CA GLU A 506 26.87 9.61 -21.96
C GLU A 506 27.87 8.45 -21.95
N ILE A 507 28.22 7.95 -20.75
CA ILE A 507 29.12 6.80 -20.60
C ILE A 507 28.50 5.55 -21.20
N LYS A 508 27.19 5.30 -20.94
CA LYS A 508 26.47 4.20 -21.58
C LYS A 508 26.54 4.27 -23.11
N GLN A 509 26.39 5.47 -23.69
CA GLN A 509 26.51 5.62 -25.17
C GLN A 509 27.91 5.28 -25.69
N LYS A 510 28.96 5.57 -24.93
CA LYS A 510 30.35 5.26 -25.30
C LYS A 510 30.71 3.79 -25.06
N GLU A 511 30.30 3.24 -23.93
CA GLU A 511 30.66 1.88 -23.48
C GLU A 511 29.68 0.81 -23.97
N GLY A 512 28.63 1.20 -24.67
CA GLY A 512 27.63 0.28 -25.22
C GLY A 512 26.79 -0.41 -24.13
N ASN A 513 26.60 -1.72 -24.28
CA ASN A 513 25.75 -2.51 -23.37
C ASN A 513 26.47 -3.06 -22.13
N LYS A 514 27.62 -2.46 -21.76
CA LYS A 514 28.30 -2.87 -20.52
C LYS A 514 27.38 -2.75 -19.32
N VAL A 515 27.59 -3.66 -18.37
CA VAL A 515 26.86 -3.64 -17.09
C VAL A 515 27.59 -2.75 -16.10
N PHE A 516 26.84 -2.04 -15.27
CA PHE A 516 27.38 -1.17 -14.24
C PHE A 516 27.36 -1.88 -12.88
N VAL A 517 28.45 -1.77 -12.13
CA VAL A 517 28.60 -2.28 -10.77
C VAL A 517 28.88 -1.09 -9.86
N TYR A 518 28.02 -0.87 -8.88
CA TYR A 518 28.14 0.25 -7.97
C TYR A 518 28.64 -0.19 -6.59
N TYR A 519 29.73 0.40 -6.15
CA TYR A 519 30.29 0.26 -4.81
C TYR A 519 30.01 1.53 -4.01
N GLY A 520 28.99 1.47 -3.12
CA GLY A 520 28.64 2.65 -2.35
C GLY A 520 27.29 2.57 -1.65
N HIS A 521 26.74 3.72 -1.31
CA HIS A 521 25.55 3.84 -0.52
C HIS A 521 24.28 3.36 -1.26
N ILE A 522 23.36 2.75 -0.53
CA ILE A 522 22.10 2.17 -1.04
C ILE A 522 21.23 3.12 -1.89
N PHE A 523 21.43 4.45 -1.81
CA PHE A 523 20.63 5.45 -2.53
C PHE A 523 20.65 5.27 -4.05
N LEU A 524 21.70 4.69 -4.62
CA LEU A 524 21.79 4.47 -6.07
C LEU A 524 21.42 3.06 -6.52
N GLU A 525 20.82 2.25 -5.65
CA GLU A 525 20.54 0.82 -5.92
C GLU A 525 19.81 0.56 -7.24
N ASN A 526 18.80 1.34 -7.61
CA ASN A 526 18.08 1.19 -8.88
C ASN A 526 18.15 2.46 -9.76
N TYR A 527 18.96 3.42 -9.38
CA TYR A 527 19.11 4.70 -10.07
C TYR A 527 19.60 4.52 -11.51
N PHE A 528 20.53 3.60 -11.72
CA PHE A 528 21.10 3.33 -13.05
C PHE A 528 20.04 2.76 -13.99
N ALA A 529 19.21 1.82 -13.52
CA ALA A 529 18.14 1.24 -14.30
C ALA A 529 17.10 2.29 -14.73
N ALA A 530 16.75 3.24 -13.85
CA ALA A 530 15.89 4.37 -14.19
C ALA A 530 16.50 5.28 -15.29
N ASN A 531 17.81 5.28 -15.43
CA ASN A 531 18.52 5.99 -16.50
C ASN A 531 18.81 5.11 -17.73
N GLY A 532 18.16 3.96 -17.85
CA GLY A 532 18.30 3.04 -18.97
C GLY A 532 19.63 2.29 -18.96
N VAL A 533 20.34 2.23 -17.86
CA VAL A 533 21.65 1.58 -17.73
C VAL A 533 21.49 0.25 -17.00
N ARG A 534 22.09 -0.81 -17.57
CA ARG A 534 22.08 -2.13 -16.94
C ARG A 534 22.95 -2.14 -15.69
N GLN A 535 22.40 -2.63 -14.57
CA GLN A 535 23.11 -2.73 -13.29
C GLN A 535 23.07 -4.15 -12.74
N LEU A 536 24.09 -4.57 -11.99
CA LEU A 536 24.10 -5.87 -11.30
C LEU A 536 23.41 -5.81 -9.93
N GLY A 537 23.74 -4.81 -9.14
CA GLY A 537 23.14 -4.58 -7.82
C GLY A 537 21.73 -4.01 -7.91
N GLY A 538 21.17 -3.65 -6.76
CA GLY A 538 19.85 -3.09 -6.62
C GLY A 538 18.86 -4.02 -5.97
N VAL A 539 17.58 -3.66 -5.97
CA VAL A 539 16.52 -4.49 -5.39
C VAL A 539 16.10 -5.57 -6.37
N HIS A 540 16.30 -6.82 -6.00
CA HIS A 540 15.84 -8.00 -6.74
C HIS A 540 14.61 -8.57 -6.05
N TYR A 541 13.46 -8.64 -6.75
CA TYR A 541 12.21 -9.15 -6.16
C TYR A 541 12.22 -10.66 -5.93
N TYR A 542 13.15 -11.37 -6.58
CA TYR A 542 13.44 -12.79 -6.36
C TYR A 542 14.89 -13.08 -6.77
N PRO A 543 15.50 -14.14 -6.26
CA PRO A 543 16.88 -14.50 -6.61
C PRO A 543 16.98 -14.86 -8.10
N GLN A 544 17.80 -14.10 -8.83
CA GLN A 544 18.11 -14.37 -10.23
C GLN A 544 19.22 -15.44 -10.30
N LYS A 545 18.85 -16.71 -10.57
CA LYS A 545 19.79 -17.84 -10.55
C LYS A 545 21.05 -17.61 -11.39
N LYS A 546 20.92 -17.02 -12.60
CA LYS A 546 22.08 -16.70 -13.45
C LYS A 546 23.02 -15.69 -12.80
N PHE A 547 22.47 -14.72 -12.07
CA PHE A 547 23.26 -13.72 -11.35
C PHE A 547 24.01 -14.34 -10.18
N VAL A 548 23.29 -15.05 -9.29
CA VAL A 548 23.92 -15.59 -8.07
C VAL A 548 24.92 -16.70 -8.38
N LYS A 549 24.66 -17.53 -9.38
CA LYS A 549 25.59 -18.59 -9.83
C LYS A 549 26.92 -18.05 -10.38
N LEU A 550 26.97 -16.80 -10.83
CA LEU A 550 28.21 -16.15 -11.22
C LEU A 550 29.14 -15.97 -10.03
N PHE A 551 28.61 -15.62 -8.86
CA PHE A 551 29.37 -15.31 -7.64
C PHE A 551 29.42 -16.48 -6.66
N ASP A 552 28.50 -17.44 -6.77
CA ASP A 552 28.37 -18.62 -5.90
C ASP A 552 27.98 -19.87 -6.75
N PRO A 553 28.89 -20.42 -7.57
CA PRO A 553 28.61 -21.55 -8.43
C PRO A 553 28.20 -22.81 -7.66
N ASP A 554 28.76 -23.00 -6.48
CA ASP A 554 28.57 -24.19 -5.64
C ASP A 554 27.40 -24.09 -4.66
N ASN A 555 26.64 -22.99 -4.68
CA ASN A 555 25.54 -22.68 -3.75
C ASN A 555 25.95 -22.66 -2.25
N LYS A 556 27.21 -22.37 -1.95
CA LYS A 556 27.72 -22.29 -0.58
C LYS A 556 26.95 -21.25 0.27
N TYR A 557 26.47 -20.16 -0.35
CA TYR A 557 25.78 -19.05 0.29
C TYR A 557 24.29 -18.99 -0.06
N GLU A 558 23.66 -20.13 -0.40
CA GLU A 558 22.26 -20.14 -0.81
C GLU A 558 21.32 -19.58 0.26
N ASN A 559 21.58 -19.84 1.53
CA ASN A 559 20.83 -19.27 2.66
C ASN A 559 20.95 -17.73 2.76
N VAL A 560 21.98 -17.13 2.16
CA VAL A 560 22.17 -15.66 2.11
C VAL A 560 21.43 -15.06 0.92
N TRP A 561 21.64 -15.56 -0.29
CA TRP A 561 21.13 -14.94 -1.50
C TRP A 561 19.73 -15.41 -1.91
N ASN A 562 19.22 -16.52 -1.39
CA ASN A 562 17.91 -17.04 -1.75
C ASN A 562 16.78 -16.26 -1.07
N ARG A 563 16.63 -14.98 -1.42
CA ARG A 563 15.66 -14.06 -0.83
C ARG A 563 15.26 -12.92 -1.78
N TYR A 564 14.10 -12.31 -1.51
CA TYR A 564 13.87 -10.92 -1.90
C TYR A 564 14.95 -10.08 -1.21
N ALA A 565 15.72 -9.31 -1.95
CA ALA A 565 16.79 -8.55 -1.33
C ALA A 565 17.23 -7.32 -2.13
N ARG A 566 17.73 -6.35 -1.38
CA ARG A 566 18.68 -5.35 -1.85
C ARG A 566 20.03 -6.01 -1.97
N VAL A 567 20.67 -5.88 -3.12
CA VAL A 567 21.99 -6.44 -3.41
C VAL A 567 22.97 -5.29 -3.57
N THR A 568 23.91 -5.17 -2.65
CA THR A 568 24.97 -4.14 -2.68
C THR A 568 26.33 -4.78 -2.88
N PHE A 569 27.23 -4.05 -3.53
CA PHE A 569 28.63 -4.45 -3.68
C PHE A 569 29.50 -3.64 -2.73
N PHE A 570 30.38 -4.33 -1.99
CA PHE A 570 31.41 -3.71 -1.17
C PHE A 570 32.80 -4.18 -1.60
N TYR A 571 33.71 -3.25 -1.57
CA TYR A 571 35.13 -3.57 -1.84
C TYR A 571 35.73 -4.34 -0.67
N ASN A 572 36.19 -5.56 -0.96
CA ASN A 572 36.96 -6.37 -0.04
C ASN A 572 38.11 -7.03 -0.80
N PRO A 573 39.38 -6.63 -0.55
CA PRO A 573 40.55 -7.21 -1.23
C PRO A 573 40.80 -8.67 -0.85
N GLU A 574 40.41 -9.08 0.37
CA GLU A 574 40.66 -10.43 0.87
C GLU A 574 39.59 -11.45 0.47
N GLU A 575 38.43 -11.01 0.10
CA GLU A 575 37.26 -11.81 -0.34
C GLU A 575 36.88 -13.01 0.59
N LYS A 576 37.25 -12.95 1.86
CA LYS A 576 37.07 -14.06 2.83
C LYS A 576 35.58 -14.40 3.04
N GLU A 577 34.74 -13.39 3.13
CA GLU A 577 33.29 -13.54 3.28
C GLU A 577 32.59 -12.85 2.11
N ARG A 578 32.38 -13.59 1.02
CA ARG A 578 31.85 -13.03 -0.22
C ARG A 578 30.40 -12.57 -0.09
N PHE A 579 29.57 -13.25 0.69
CA PHE A 579 28.16 -12.91 0.88
C PHE A 579 27.87 -12.68 2.36
N ILE A 580 27.32 -11.51 2.71
CA ILE A 580 26.95 -11.16 4.09
C ILE A 580 25.51 -10.68 4.13
N VAL A 581 24.70 -11.24 5.06
CA VAL A 581 23.35 -10.76 5.36
C VAL A 581 23.45 -9.55 6.26
N ASN A 582 23.07 -8.37 5.75
CA ASN A 582 23.03 -7.13 6.53
C ASN A 582 21.68 -6.97 7.25
N PHE A 583 20.57 -7.27 6.54
CA PHE A 583 19.20 -7.30 7.06
C PHE A 583 18.43 -8.44 6.39
N PRO A 584 17.26 -8.84 6.88
CA PRO A 584 16.49 -9.92 6.26
C PRO A 584 16.23 -9.74 4.76
N ASP A 585 16.13 -8.50 4.30
CA ASP A 585 15.90 -8.09 2.91
C ASP A 585 17.11 -7.40 2.25
N HIS A 586 18.30 -7.56 2.83
CA HIS A 586 19.51 -6.93 2.31
C HIS A 586 20.75 -7.83 2.52
N TYR A 587 21.45 -8.15 1.45
CA TYR A 587 22.77 -8.75 1.53
C TYR A 587 23.79 -8.00 0.66
N SER A 588 25.04 -8.11 1.04
CA SER A 588 26.16 -7.59 0.29
C SER A 588 26.97 -8.70 -0.37
N ILE A 589 27.57 -8.35 -1.53
CA ILE A 589 28.59 -9.13 -2.21
C ILE A 589 29.90 -8.38 -2.03
N ASN A 590 30.81 -8.96 -1.24
CA ASN A 590 32.10 -8.39 -0.90
C ASN A 590 33.15 -8.94 -1.85
N ILE A 591 33.55 -8.15 -2.82
CA ILE A 591 34.40 -8.61 -3.92
C ILE A 591 35.28 -7.45 -4.44
N SER A 592 36.51 -7.74 -4.84
CA SER A 592 37.40 -6.78 -5.48
C SER A 592 36.96 -6.51 -6.94
N PRO A 593 36.98 -5.27 -7.43
CA PRO A 593 36.83 -4.98 -8.86
C PRO A 593 37.83 -5.74 -9.75
N CYS A 594 39.03 -6.08 -9.24
CA CYS A 594 40.04 -6.85 -9.95
C CYS A 594 39.77 -8.35 -10.03
N ASN A 595 38.66 -8.85 -9.41
CA ASN A 595 38.34 -10.27 -9.42
C ASN A 595 38.12 -10.78 -10.86
N GLN A 596 38.64 -11.98 -11.15
CA GLN A 596 38.55 -12.60 -12.49
C GLN A 596 37.07 -12.77 -12.98
N LEU A 597 36.09 -12.85 -12.08
CA LEU A 597 34.69 -12.93 -12.46
C LEU A 597 34.23 -11.70 -13.26
N PHE A 598 34.77 -10.53 -12.95
CA PHE A 598 34.48 -9.29 -13.68
C PHE A 598 35.19 -9.20 -15.04
N LYS A 599 36.29 -9.91 -15.29
CA LYS A 599 36.91 -9.95 -16.61
C LYS A 599 35.95 -10.44 -17.70
N LYS A 600 35.12 -11.45 -17.38
CA LYS A 600 34.10 -11.97 -18.32
C LYS A 600 32.96 -11.00 -18.57
N LEU A 601 32.58 -10.18 -17.57
CA LEU A 601 31.48 -9.23 -17.65
C LEU A 601 31.89 -7.88 -18.24
N ASN A 602 33.18 -7.53 -18.12
CA ASN A 602 33.77 -6.25 -18.50
C ASN A 602 32.89 -5.05 -18.08
N PRO A 603 32.59 -4.90 -16.76
CA PRO A 603 31.69 -3.88 -16.30
C PRO A 603 32.33 -2.49 -16.26
N VAL A 604 31.47 -1.47 -16.21
CA VAL A 604 31.82 -0.15 -15.70
C VAL A 604 31.65 -0.15 -14.20
N PHE A 605 32.68 0.19 -13.44
CA PHE A 605 32.59 0.35 -11.99
C PHE A 605 32.28 1.80 -11.62
N ILE A 606 31.47 1.96 -10.60
CA ILE A 606 31.19 3.25 -9.99
C ILE A 606 31.41 3.13 -8.49
N SER A 607 32.14 4.07 -7.91
CA SER A 607 32.41 4.10 -6.48
C SER A 607 32.27 5.49 -5.90
N THR A 608 31.88 5.55 -4.62
CA THR A 608 31.95 6.79 -3.81
C THR A 608 33.32 7.06 -3.26
N ASN A 609 34.22 6.05 -3.28
CA ASN A 609 35.59 6.15 -2.85
C ASN A 609 36.51 5.96 -4.05
N GLU A 610 37.66 6.63 -4.04
CA GLU A 610 38.66 6.42 -5.04
C GLU A 610 39.31 5.04 -4.92
N PHE A 611 39.46 4.34 -6.04
CA PHE A 611 40.15 3.05 -6.14
C PHE A 611 41.52 3.20 -6.79
N ASN A 612 42.57 3.00 -6.01
CA ASN A 612 43.94 2.91 -6.52
C ASN A 612 44.30 1.46 -6.81
N LEU A 613 43.70 0.88 -7.86
CA LEU A 613 43.88 -0.52 -8.25
C LEU A 613 44.49 -0.60 -9.66
N SER A 614 45.54 -1.37 -9.81
CA SER A 614 46.27 -1.54 -11.09
C SER A 614 45.40 -2.13 -12.21
N CYS A 615 44.30 -2.79 -11.88
CA CYS A 615 43.36 -3.37 -12.85
C CYS A 615 42.32 -2.37 -13.36
N LEU A 616 42.29 -1.14 -12.85
CA LEU A 616 41.25 -0.14 -13.19
C LEU A 616 41.90 1.06 -13.89
N THR A 617 41.20 1.58 -14.90
CA THR A 617 41.49 2.88 -15.50
C THR A 617 40.30 3.82 -15.19
N GLU A 618 40.61 4.97 -14.60
CA GLU A 618 39.60 5.98 -14.36
C GLU A 618 39.09 6.56 -15.68
N ILE A 619 37.78 6.54 -15.87
CA ILE A 619 37.11 7.18 -17.02
C ILE A 619 36.91 8.67 -16.71
N LYS A 620 36.36 8.96 -15.51
CA LYS A 620 36.03 10.31 -15.04
C LYS A 620 35.54 10.30 -13.61
N SER A 621 35.81 11.38 -12.89
CA SER A 621 35.11 11.70 -11.64
C SER A 621 33.93 12.69 -11.91
N VAL A 622 32.80 12.50 -11.25
CA VAL A 622 31.62 13.40 -11.33
C VAL A 622 31.09 13.61 -9.92
N ASN A 623 31.20 14.82 -9.42
CA ASN A 623 30.84 15.16 -8.04
C ASN A 623 31.60 14.25 -7.03
N LYS A 624 30.86 13.37 -6.34
CA LYS A 624 31.38 12.43 -5.34
C LYS A 624 31.63 11.02 -5.89
N PHE A 625 31.54 10.83 -7.21
CA PHE A 625 31.58 9.50 -7.82
C PHE A 625 32.76 9.38 -8.76
N TYR A 626 33.50 8.28 -8.63
CA TYR A 626 34.60 7.86 -9.49
C TYR A 626 34.10 6.74 -10.39
N LEU A 627 34.40 6.81 -11.67
CA LEU A 627 34.01 5.83 -12.67
C LEU A 627 35.22 5.20 -13.32
N TYR A 628 35.21 3.89 -13.44
CA TYR A 628 36.36 3.12 -13.91
C TYR A 628 35.96 2.08 -14.96
N ASN A 629 36.87 1.85 -15.91
CA ASN A 629 36.87 0.65 -16.75
C ASN A 629 37.88 -0.36 -16.19
N LEU A 630 37.58 -1.65 -16.44
CA LEU A 630 38.57 -2.71 -16.20
C LEU A 630 39.62 -2.67 -17.28
N ILE A 631 40.91 -2.74 -16.91
CA ILE A 631 42.03 -2.94 -17.83
C ILE A 631 41.94 -4.40 -18.30
N GLN A 632 41.86 -4.60 -19.61
CA GLN A 632 41.81 -5.92 -20.23
C GLN A 632 43.10 -6.68 -20.17
#